data_6d88d58b3c739a87e44584f54d1bea97
#
_entry.id   6d88d58b3c739a87e44584f54d1bea97
#
_cell.length_a   1.000
_cell.length_b   1.000
_cell.length_c   1.000
_cell.angle_alpha   90.00
_cell.angle_beta   90.00
_cell.angle_gamma   90.00
#
_symmetry.space_group_name_H-M   'P 1'
#
loop_
_entity.id
_entity.type
_entity.pdbx_description
1 polymer ?
#
loop_
_entity_poly.entity_id
_entity_poly.type
_entity_poly.pdbx_seq_one_letter_code
_entity_poly.pdbx_strand_id
1 'polypeptide(L)'
;MASVDQREGTIQVQGQRLFFREVWPGSGQAARFSVLLLHGIRFSSETWQNLGTLHRLAEAGYRAVAIDLPGLGHSKEAAAPTPNGELAPGSFLAAVVDALELGPPVVISPSLSGMYALPFLTASGSQIRGYVPVAPICTDKINAADYANVKTPTLIVYGDQDPMGSTSFQHLKQLPNHRVLVMKGAGHPCYLDKPDEWHTGLLDFLGGLA
;
A
#
# COMPACT_ATOMS: atom_id res chain seq x y z
N MET A 1 -22.05 11.14 -12.41
CA MET A 1 -21.10 10.21 -11.78
C MET A 1 -20.14 9.68 -12.83
N ALA A 2 -18.85 9.74 -12.53
CA ALA A 2 -17.87 9.12 -13.40
C ALA A 2 -18.04 7.60 -13.36
N SER A 3 -18.07 6.95 -14.51
CA SER A 3 -18.07 5.50 -14.55
C SER A 3 -16.64 4.99 -14.28
N VAL A 4 -16.53 3.82 -13.69
CA VAL A 4 -15.25 3.16 -13.48
C VAL A 4 -15.32 1.76 -14.07
N ASP A 5 -14.17 1.26 -14.51
CA ASP A 5 -14.05 -0.10 -15.00
C ASP A 5 -13.33 -0.93 -13.94
N GLN A 6 -13.72 -2.19 -13.81
CA GLN A 6 -13.10 -3.07 -12.83
C GLN A 6 -12.91 -4.47 -13.38
N ARG A 7 -11.90 -5.15 -12.87
CA ARG A 7 -11.65 -6.55 -13.19
C ARG A 7 -10.92 -7.25 -12.06
N GLU A 8 -10.95 -8.58 -12.10
CA GLU A 8 -10.18 -9.44 -11.23
C GLU A 8 -9.35 -10.36 -12.10
N GLY A 9 -8.24 -10.82 -11.57
CA GLY A 9 -7.39 -11.73 -12.32
C GLY A 9 -6.26 -12.26 -11.47
N THR A 10 -5.32 -12.93 -12.11
CA THR A 10 -4.13 -13.45 -11.46
C THR A 10 -2.88 -13.06 -12.25
N ILE A 11 -1.76 -12.95 -11.55
CA ILE A 11 -0.45 -12.69 -12.14
C ILE A 11 0.53 -13.73 -11.64
N GLN A 12 1.62 -13.93 -12.39
CA GLN A 12 2.72 -14.75 -11.95
C GLN A 12 3.84 -13.87 -11.45
N VAL A 13 4.25 -14.09 -10.20
CA VAL A 13 5.31 -13.33 -9.54
C VAL A 13 6.29 -14.32 -8.94
N GLN A 14 7.49 -14.41 -9.52
CA GLN A 14 8.55 -15.29 -9.04
C GLN A 14 8.08 -16.74 -8.88
N GLY A 15 7.31 -17.23 -9.85
CA GLY A 15 6.80 -18.60 -9.86
C GLY A 15 5.53 -18.82 -9.04
N GLN A 16 5.00 -17.78 -8.40
CA GLN A 16 3.79 -17.86 -7.59
C GLN A 16 2.64 -17.13 -8.26
N ARG A 17 1.43 -17.68 -8.11
CA ARG A 17 0.22 -17.06 -8.65
C ARG A 17 -0.43 -16.20 -7.58
N LEU A 18 -0.60 -14.90 -7.89
CA LEU A 18 -1.24 -13.95 -6.99
C LEU A 18 -2.54 -13.43 -7.61
N PHE A 19 -3.56 -13.33 -6.79
CA PHE A 19 -4.85 -12.75 -7.17
C PHE A 19 -4.82 -11.24 -7.01
N PHE A 20 -5.51 -10.51 -7.91
CA PHE A 20 -5.64 -9.07 -7.80
C PHE A 20 -7.04 -8.59 -8.19
N ARG A 21 -7.41 -7.42 -7.69
CA ARG A 21 -8.59 -6.64 -8.07
C ARG A 21 -8.13 -5.30 -8.58
N GLU A 22 -8.68 -4.88 -9.72
CA GLU A 22 -8.25 -3.64 -10.35
C GLU A 22 -9.47 -2.79 -10.68
N VAL A 23 -9.41 -1.48 -10.38
CA VAL A 23 -10.42 -0.50 -10.76
C VAL A 23 -9.68 0.68 -11.38
N TRP A 24 -10.16 1.16 -12.52
CA TRP A 24 -9.53 2.28 -13.19
C TRP A 24 -10.59 3.25 -13.75
N PRO A 25 -10.17 4.49 -14.06
CA PRO A 25 -11.09 5.46 -14.62
C PRO A 25 -11.73 4.93 -15.90
N GLY A 26 -13.06 5.10 -16.03
CA GLY A 26 -13.80 4.60 -17.17
C GLY A 26 -13.77 5.54 -18.37
N SER A 27 -14.45 5.11 -19.46
CA SER A 27 -14.68 5.93 -20.65
C SER A 27 -13.39 6.33 -21.37
N GLY A 28 -12.35 5.46 -21.35
CA GLY A 28 -11.10 5.72 -22.05
C GLY A 28 -10.23 6.79 -21.41
N GLN A 29 -10.58 7.23 -20.21
CA GLN A 29 -9.80 8.23 -19.49
C GLN A 29 -8.47 7.64 -19.01
N ALA A 30 -7.38 8.36 -19.28
CA ALA A 30 -6.06 7.93 -18.80
C ALA A 30 -5.94 8.16 -17.30
N ALA A 31 -5.35 7.21 -16.59
CA ALA A 31 -5.08 7.35 -15.16
C ALA A 31 -3.91 8.31 -14.94
N ARG A 32 -3.98 9.10 -13.85
CA ARG A 32 -2.89 9.98 -13.47
C ARG A 32 -1.63 9.19 -13.09
N PHE A 33 -1.82 8.15 -12.28
CA PHE A 33 -0.80 7.15 -11.94
C PHE A 33 -1.50 5.98 -11.23
N SER A 34 -0.73 4.95 -10.94
CA SER A 34 -1.29 3.76 -10.29
C SER A 34 -1.07 3.79 -8.78
N VAL A 35 -2.02 3.20 -8.04
CA VAL A 35 -1.94 3.00 -6.61
C VAL A 35 -2.03 1.50 -6.35
N LEU A 36 -1.00 0.95 -5.71
CA LEU A 36 -0.96 -0.47 -5.33
C LEU A 36 -1.32 -0.59 -3.86
N LEU A 37 -2.40 -1.33 -3.56
CA LEU A 37 -2.88 -1.51 -2.20
C LEU A 37 -2.55 -2.91 -1.72
N LEU A 38 -1.79 -2.97 -0.65
CA LEU A 38 -1.48 -4.20 0.09
C LEU A 38 -2.45 -4.28 1.28
N HIS A 39 -2.39 -5.37 2.05
CA HIS A 39 -3.34 -5.57 3.16
C HIS A 39 -2.65 -6.17 4.38
N GLY A 40 -3.35 -6.16 5.52
CA GLY A 40 -2.90 -6.80 6.75
C GLY A 40 -3.23 -8.29 6.78
N ILE A 41 -2.73 -9.00 7.81
CA ILE A 41 -2.81 -10.46 7.89
C ILE A 41 -4.25 -10.99 7.95
N ARG A 42 -5.17 -10.21 8.53
CA ARG A 42 -6.58 -10.60 8.67
C ARG A 42 -7.46 -10.14 7.53
N PHE A 43 -6.87 -9.55 6.51
CA PHE A 43 -7.58 -8.86 5.44
C PHE A 43 -7.14 -9.38 4.08
N SER A 44 -7.67 -8.79 3.03
CA SER A 44 -7.35 -9.14 1.65
C SER A 44 -7.67 -7.95 0.75
N SER A 45 -7.53 -8.13 -0.57
CA SER A 45 -7.95 -7.13 -1.55
C SER A 45 -9.44 -6.79 -1.42
N GLU A 46 -10.25 -7.75 -0.97
CA GLU A 46 -11.69 -7.55 -0.77
C GLU A 46 -11.96 -6.44 0.25
N THR A 47 -11.08 -6.27 1.24
CA THR A 47 -11.21 -5.21 2.24
C THR A 47 -11.28 -3.84 1.57
N TRP A 48 -10.39 -3.60 0.61
CA TRP A 48 -10.34 -2.33 -0.11
C TRP A 48 -11.54 -2.15 -1.04
N GLN A 49 -12.03 -3.23 -1.64
CA GLN A 49 -13.24 -3.20 -2.46
C GLN A 49 -14.46 -2.86 -1.60
N ASN A 50 -14.65 -3.55 -0.49
CA ASN A 50 -15.82 -3.36 0.37
C ASN A 50 -15.81 -1.99 1.06
N LEU A 51 -14.63 -1.48 1.38
CA LEU A 51 -14.49 -0.14 1.97
C LEU A 51 -14.76 0.98 0.97
N GLY A 52 -14.72 0.66 -0.33
CA GLY A 52 -14.93 1.63 -1.39
C GLY A 52 -13.66 2.37 -1.81
N THR A 53 -12.51 2.03 -1.25
CA THR A 53 -11.25 2.72 -1.56
C THR A 53 -10.87 2.59 -3.02
N LEU A 54 -11.02 1.40 -3.61
CA LEU A 54 -10.68 1.18 -5.02
C LEU A 54 -11.52 2.08 -5.93
N HIS A 55 -12.83 2.14 -5.70
CA HIS A 55 -13.73 2.97 -6.48
C HIS A 55 -13.44 4.44 -6.31
N ARG A 56 -13.20 4.89 -5.08
CA ARG A 56 -12.88 6.29 -4.83
C ARG A 56 -11.62 6.74 -5.54
N LEU A 57 -10.60 5.88 -5.55
CA LEU A 57 -9.35 6.17 -6.26
C LEU A 57 -9.59 6.29 -7.77
N ALA A 58 -10.34 5.35 -8.34
CA ALA A 58 -10.64 5.37 -9.77
C ALA A 58 -11.49 6.59 -10.18
N GLU A 59 -12.49 6.93 -9.37
CA GLU A 59 -13.31 8.13 -9.60
C GLU A 59 -12.48 9.41 -9.55
N ALA A 60 -11.41 9.42 -8.74
CA ALA A 60 -10.50 10.56 -8.63
C ALA A 60 -9.44 10.59 -9.75
N GLY A 61 -9.44 9.59 -10.64
CA GLY A 61 -8.55 9.58 -11.79
C GLY A 61 -7.32 8.69 -11.65
N TYR A 62 -7.28 7.78 -10.68
CA TYR A 62 -6.16 6.88 -10.46
C TYR A 62 -6.52 5.45 -10.84
N ARG A 63 -5.52 4.68 -11.25
CA ARG A 63 -5.67 3.22 -11.40
C ARG A 63 -5.39 2.58 -10.05
N ALA A 64 -6.35 1.89 -9.48
CA ALA A 64 -6.22 1.25 -8.17
C ALA A 64 -6.11 -0.26 -8.35
N VAL A 65 -5.05 -0.87 -7.82
CA VAL A 65 -4.84 -2.32 -7.88
C VAL A 65 -4.56 -2.84 -6.48
N ALA A 66 -5.39 -3.78 -6.03
CA ALA A 66 -5.20 -4.45 -4.74
C ALA A 66 -4.86 -5.91 -5.00
N ILE A 67 -3.78 -6.40 -4.40
CA ILE A 67 -3.39 -7.81 -4.51
C ILE A 67 -3.73 -8.55 -3.22
N ASP A 68 -3.91 -9.87 -3.34
CA ASP A 68 -3.91 -10.74 -2.17
C ASP A 68 -2.48 -11.25 -1.98
N LEU A 69 -1.93 -10.99 -0.80
CA LEU A 69 -0.55 -11.36 -0.47
C LEU A 69 -0.39 -12.88 -0.43
N PRO A 70 0.84 -13.39 -0.67
CA PRO A 70 1.08 -14.84 -0.67
C PRO A 70 0.55 -15.52 0.59
N GLY A 71 -0.18 -16.62 0.39
CA GLY A 71 -0.76 -17.41 1.48
C GLY A 71 -2.06 -16.85 2.05
N LEU A 72 -2.55 -15.73 1.53
CA LEU A 72 -3.73 -15.04 2.07
C LEU A 72 -4.80 -14.82 0.99
N GLY A 73 -6.03 -14.64 1.41
CA GLY A 73 -7.15 -14.38 0.51
C GLY A 73 -7.26 -15.43 -0.60
N HIS A 74 -7.34 -14.97 -1.84
CA HIS A 74 -7.38 -15.84 -3.02
C HIS A 74 -5.97 -16.25 -3.51
N SER A 75 -4.91 -15.88 -2.78
CA SER A 75 -3.52 -16.27 -3.07
C SER A 75 -3.04 -17.36 -2.10
N LYS A 76 -3.93 -18.19 -1.60
CA LYS A 76 -3.62 -19.20 -0.56
C LYS A 76 -2.56 -20.20 -0.99
N GLU A 77 -2.51 -20.53 -2.28
CA GLU A 77 -1.56 -21.50 -2.81
C GLU A 77 -0.18 -20.90 -3.07
N ALA A 78 -0.06 -19.58 -3.00
CA ALA A 78 1.22 -18.91 -3.21
C ALA A 78 2.08 -19.00 -1.96
N ALA A 79 3.36 -19.33 -2.14
CA ALA A 79 4.31 -19.34 -1.04
C ALA A 79 4.89 -17.94 -0.86
N ALA A 80 4.98 -17.50 0.40
CA ALA A 80 5.66 -16.23 0.70
C ALA A 80 7.17 -16.40 0.52
N PRO A 81 7.87 -15.37 0.02
CA PRO A 81 9.32 -15.44 -0.15
C PRO A 81 10.08 -15.49 1.17
N THR A 82 9.42 -15.12 2.26
CA THR A 82 10.04 -14.98 3.58
C THR A 82 8.96 -15.26 4.63
N PRO A 83 9.31 -15.83 5.79
CA PRO A 83 8.34 -15.99 6.88
C PRO A 83 7.75 -14.64 7.33
N ASN A 84 6.50 -14.66 7.78
CA ASN A 84 5.82 -13.47 8.27
C ASN A 84 6.62 -12.83 9.42
N GLY A 85 6.80 -11.52 9.34
CA GLY A 85 7.53 -10.78 10.36
C GLY A 85 9.00 -10.55 10.03
N GLU A 86 9.51 -11.11 8.93
CA GLU A 86 10.86 -10.88 8.44
C GLU A 86 10.80 -10.04 7.15
N LEU A 87 11.84 -9.24 6.90
CA LEU A 87 11.89 -8.43 5.68
C LEU A 87 12.01 -9.34 4.45
N ALA A 88 11.08 -9.18 3.51
CA ALA A 88 11.13 -9.86 2.23
C ALA A 88 12.12 -9.14 1.31
N PRO A 89 12.69 -9.85 0.31
CA PRO A 89 13.51 -9.15 -0.68
C PRO A 89 12.71 -8.07 -1.41
N GLY A 90 13.30 -6.90 -1.60
CA GLY A 90 12.65 -5.81 -2.33
C GLY A 90 12.26 -6.18 -3.75
N SER A 91 12.96 -7.16 -4.34
CA SER A 91 12.67 -7.69 -5.67
C SER A 91 11.29 -8.34 -5.78
N PHE A 92 10.70 -8.79 -4.66
CA PHE A 92 9.37 -9.40 -4.72
C PHE A 92 8.32 -8.35 -5.13
N LEU A 93 8.28 -7.23 -4.43
CA LEU A 93 7.29 -6.19 -4.76
C LEU A 93 7.62 -5.52 -6.10
N ALA A 94 8.89 -5.40 -6.44
CA ALA A 94 9.31 -4.92 -7.76
C ALA A 94 8.74 -5.82 -8.87
N ALA A 95 8.75 -7.14 -8.66
CA ALA A 95 8.19 -8.09 -9.63
C ALA A 95 6.66 -7.96 -9.73
N VAL A 96 5.99 -7.65 -8.62
CA VAL A 96 4.53 -7.38 -8.63
C VAL A 96 4.24 -6.14 -9.48
N VAL A 97 4.99 -5.08 -9.27
CA VAL A 97 4.84 -3.83 -10.02
C VAL A 97 5.05 -4.06 -11.52
N ASP A 98 6.07 -4.84 -11.88
CA ASP A 98 6.35 -5.16 -13.28
C ASP A 98 5.26 -6.03 -13.90
N ALA A 99 4.80 -7.05 -13.18
CA ALA A 99 3.77 -7.97 -13.68
C ALA A 99 2.45 -7.26 -13.94
N LEU A 100 2.13 -6.25 -13.14
CA LEU A 100 0.91 -5.47 -13.28
C LEU A 100 1.10 -4.22 -14.15
N GLU A 101 2.32 -3.96 -14.58
CA GLU A 101 2.66 -2.80 -15.43
C GLU A 101 2.18 -1.49 -14.80
N LEU A 102 2.52 -1.29 -13.52
CA LEU A 102 2.03 -0.13 -12.76
C LEU A 102 2.83 1.15 -13.01
N GLY A 103 4.02 1.05 -13.58
CA GLY A 103 4.94 2.18 -13.57
C GLY A 103 5.36 2.50 -12.14
N PRO A 104 5.87 3.69 -11.84
CA PRO A 104 6.12 4.08 -10.46
C PRO A 104 4.80 4.29 -9.72
N PRO A 105 4.37 3.37 -8.83
CA PRO A 105 3.08 3.49 -8.16
C PRO A 105 3.22 4.19 -6.81
N VAL A 106 2.06 4.60 -6.27
CA VAL A 106 1.94 4.83 -4.83
C VAL A 106 1.64 3.47 -4.19
N VAL A 107 2.31 3.16 -3.09
CA VAL A 107 2.11 1.89 -2.37
C VAL A 107 1.46 2.17 -1.02
N ILE A 108 0.30 1.55 -0.80
CA ILE A 108 -0.42 1.60 0.48
C ILE A 108 -0.11 0.31 1.22
N SER A 109 0.49 0.40 2.41
CA SER A 109 1.08 -0.75 3.10
C SER A 109 0.64 -0.80 4.56
N PRO A 110 -0.49 -1.49 4.87
CA PRO A 110 -0.89 -1.65 6.27
C PRO A 110 -0.27 -2.88 6.91
N SER A 111 0.10 -2.74 8.17
CA SER A 111 0.44 -3.84 9.08
C SER A 111 1.45 -4.83 8.50
N LEU A 112 1.04 -6.10 8.30
CA LEU A 112 1.90 -7.19 7.79
C LEU A 112 2.64 -6.82 6.52
N SER A 113 2.00 -6.08 5.62
CA SER A 113 2.57 -5.76 4.32
C SER A 113 3.81 -4.87 4.39
N GLY A 114 4.12 -4.31 5.56
CA GLY A 114 5.38 -3.58 5.77
C GLY A 114 6.62 -4.43 5.47
N MET A 115 6.54 -5.75 5.69
CA MET A 115 7.64 -6.66 5.37
C MET A 115 7.97 -6.69 3.87
N TYR A 116 7.00 -6.39 3.03
CA TYR A 116 7.18 -6.33 1.57
C TYR A 116 7.51 -4.91 1.10
N ALA A 117 6.83 -3.91 1.64
CA ALA A 117 6.94 -2.54 1.15
C ALA A 117 8.22 -1.84 1.61
N LEU A 118 8.66 -2.05 2.85
CA LEU A 118 9.85 -1.37 3.36
C LEU A 118 11.12 -1.73 2.59
N PRO A 119 11.39 -3.02 2.29
CA PRO A 119 12.54 -3.35 1.46
C PRO A 119 12.46 -2.78 0.05
N PHE A 120 11.27 -2.71 -0.52
CA PHE A 120 11.07 -2.11 -1.83
C PHE A 120 11.33 -0.60 -1.79
N LEU A 121 10.80 0.08 -0.77
CA LEU A 121 10.97 1.51 -0.57
C LEU A 121 12.45 1.90 -0.45
N THR A 122 13.23 1.11 0.29
CA THR A 122 14.62 1.42 0.63
C THR A 122 15.61 0.85 -0.38
N ALA A 123 15.16 0.05 -1.35
CA ALA A 123 16.03 -0.52 -2.36
C ALA A 123 16.59 0.56 -3.28
N SER A 124 17.86 0.42 -3.64
CA SER A 124 18.50 1.33 -4.60
C SER A 124 17.81 1.24 -5.96
N GLY A 125 17.47 2.38 -6.55
CA GLY A 125 16.81 2.43 -7.85
C GLY A 125 15.34 2.10 -7.84
N SER A 126 14.72 2.04 -6.67
CA SER A 126 13.31 1.73 -6.55
C SER A 126 12.45 2.78 -7.25
N GLN A 127 11.45 2.30 -8.01
CA GLN A 127 10.52 3.15 -8.73
C GLN A 127 9.22 3.23 -7.94
N ILE A 128 9.12 4.21 -7.05
CA ILE A 128 7.96 4.42 -6.20
C ILE A 128 7.61 5.91 -6.16
N ARG A 129 6.37 6.23 -6.46
CA ARG A 129 5.89 7.62 -6.55
C ARG A 129 5.52 8.19 -5.18
N GLY A 130 5.02 7.36 -4.30
CA GLY A 130 4.61 7.74 -2.97
C GLY A 130 4.43 6.51 -2.09
N TYR A 131 4.44 6.71 -0.79
CA TYR A 131 4.33 5.63 0.17
C TYR A 131 3.33 6.01 1.25
N VAL A 132 2.39 5.10 1.54
CA VAL A 132 1.35 5.31 2.57
C VAL A 132 1.39 4.11 3.53
N PRO A 133 2.28 4.13 4.51
CA PRO A 133 2.33 3.10 5.54
C PRO A 133 1.20 3.32 6.55
N VAL A 134 0.51 2.24 6.92
CA VAL A 134 -0.58 2.28 7.91
C VAL A 134 -0.21 1.31 9.04
N ALA A 135 0.46 1.81 10.06
CA ALA A 135 0.95 1.02 11.19
C ALA A 135 1.68 -0.27 10.74
N PRO A 136 2.68 -0.17 9.84
CA PRO A 136 3.33 -1.36 9.29
C PRO A 136 4.26 -2.02 10.30
N ILE A 137 4.47 -3.34 10.13
CA ILE A 137 5.49 -4.07 10.89
C ILE A 137 6.87 -3.83 10.28
N CYS A 138 7.91 -4.29 10.97
CA CYS A 138 9.30 -4.29 10.50
C CYS A 138 9.97 -2.91 10.39
N THR A 139 9.35 -1.87 10.90
CA THR A 139 9.94 -0.53 10.84
C THR A 139 11.25 -0.42 11.61
N ASP A 140 11.42 -1.24 12.64
CA ASP A 140 12.64 -1.31 13.46
C ASP A 140 13.78 -2.05 12.75
N LYS A 141 13.50 -2.73 11.65
CA LYS A 141 14.49 -3.52 10.90
C LYS A 141 15.18 -2.71 9.81
N ILE A 142 14.75 -1.49 9.60
CA ILE A 142 15.37 -0.56 8.65
C ILE A 142 16.25 0.40 9.45
N ASN A 143 17.51 0.59 9.04
CA ASN A 143 18.40 1.49 9.77
C ASN A 143 18.13 2.96 9.43
N ALA A 144 18.63 3.85 10.29
CA ALA A 144 18.40 5.29 10.15
C ALA A 144 18.95 5.85 8.83
N ALA A 145 20.10 5.34 8.39
CA ALA A 145 20.71 5.81 7.13
C ALA A 145 19.84 5.48 5.92
N ASP A 146 19.22 4.30 5.92
CA ASP A 146 18.34 3.89 4.82
C ASP A 146 17.07 4.75 4.80
N TYR A 147 16.48 5.05 5.96
CA TYR A 147 15.35 5.97 6.02
C TYR A 147 15.75 7.36 5.50
N ALA A 148 16.90 7.85 5.92
CA ALA A 148 17.36 9.20 5.54
C ALA A 148 17.60 9.35 4.04
N ASN A 149 17.88 8.26 3.35
CA ASN A 149 18.13 8.27 1.90
C ASN A 149 16.87 8.18 1.05
N VAL A 150 15.73 7.88 1.67
CA VAL A 150 14.44 7.79 0.95
C VAL A 150 13.91 9.18 0.69
N LYS A 151 13.69 9.53 -0.59
CA LYS A 151 13.14 10.83 -0.97
C LYS A 151 11.66 10.75 -1.34
N THR A 152 11.08 9.57 -1.31
CA THR A 152 9.69 9.34 -1.68
C THR A 152 8.75 10.10 -0.76
N PRO A 153 7.80 10.87 -1.31
CA PRO A 153 6.76 11.49 -0.49
C PRO A 153 5.96 10.42 0.27
N THR A 154 5.76 10.64 1.54
CA THR A 154 5.15 9.64 2.44
C THR A 154 4.03 10.25 3.26
N LEU A 155 2.92 9.53 3.37
CA LEU A 155 1.84 9.84 4.31
C LEU A 155 1.80 8.73 5.36
N ILE A 156 2.23 9.02 6.58
CA ILE A 156 2.24 8.06 7.68
C ILE A 156 0.87 8.08 8.33
N VAL A 157 0.20 6.93 8.40
CA VAL A 157 -1.18 6.82 8.90
C VAL A 157 -1.23 5.84 10.07
N TYR A 158 -1.92 6.22 11.12
CA TYR A 158 -2.23 5.29 12.21
C TYR A 158 -3.36 5.84 13.08
N GLY A 159 -4.01 4.95 13.87
CA GLY A 159 -5.01 5.33 14.85
C GLY A 159 -4.36 5.62 16.19
N ASP A 160 -4.86 6.63 16.89
CA ASP A 160 -4.25 7.03 18.18
C ASP A 160 -4.47 6.00 19.30
N GLN A 161 -5.36 5.02 19.09
CA GLN A 161 -5.60 3.93 20.03
C GLN A 161 -4.78 2.68 19.67
N ASP A 162 -3.86 2.78 18.72
CA ASP A 162 -3.03 1.67 18.24
C ASP A 162 -1.58 1.83 18.71
N PRO A 163 -1.14 1.07 19.74
CA PRO A 163 0.26 1.13 20.19
C PRO A 163 1.27 0.76 19.10
N MET A 164 0.91 -0.18 18.20
CA MET A 164 1.76 -0.55 17.07
C MET A 164 1.95 0.63 16.12
N GLY A 165 0.88 1.40 15.89
CA GLY A 165 0.95 2.58 15.04
C GLY A 165 1.86 3.64 15.61
N SER A 166 1.78 3.88 16.91
CA SER A 166 2.64 4.83 17.60
C SER A 166 4.10 4.41 17.52
N THR A 167 4.38 3.12 17.70
CA THR A 167 5.74 2.57 17.61
C THR A 167 6.29 2.70 16.20
N SER A 168 5.51 2.33 15.18
CA SER A 168 5.96 2.43 13.80
C SER A 168 6.23 3.87 13.40
N PHE A 169 5.43 4.81 13.89
CA PHE A 169 5.66 6.23 13.64
C PHE A 169 7.02 6.70 14.13
N GLN A 170 7.47 6.22 15.31
CA GLN A 170 8.77 6.62 15.86
C GLN A 170 9.92 6.28 14.93
N HIS A 171 9.79 5.21 14.13
CA HIS A 171 10.77 4.85 13.13
C HIS A 171 10.53 5.58 11.80
N LEU A 172 9.29 5.62 11.33
CA LEU A 172 8.94 6.19 10.03
C LEU A 172 9.14 7.71 9.96
N LYS A 173 9.09 8.40 11.08
CA LYS A 173 9.30 9.85 11.09
C LYS A 173 10.72 10.25 10.65
N GLN A 174 11.62 9.28 10.54
CA GLN A 174 12.97 9.51 10.00
C GLN A 174 12.97 9.73 8.49
N LEU A 175 11.87 9.41 7.81
CA LEU A 175 11.71 9.68 6.37
C LEU A 175 11.70 11.18 6.15
N PRO A 176 12.58 11.71 5.27
CA PRO A 176 12.74 13.17 5.13
C PRO A 176 11.52 13.90 4.60
N ASN A 177 10.71 13.25 3.76
CA ASN A 177 9.57 13.90 3.10
C ASN A 177 8.28 13.22 3.53
N HIS A 178 7.83 13.48 4.77
CA HIS A 178 6.64 12.83 5.29
C HIS A 178 5.63 13.83 5.84
N ARG A 179 4.37 13.40 5.80
CA ARG A 179 3.24 14.00 6.54
C ARG A 179 2.62 12.91 7.39
N VAL A 180 1.84 13.29 8.37
CA VAL A 180 1.23 12.35 9.32
C VAL A 180 -0.28 12.54 9.34
N LEU A 181 -1.01 11.43 9.30
CA LEU A 181 -2.46 11.42 9.49
C LEU A 181 -2.75 10.51 10.69
N VAL A 182 -3.04 11.12 11.84
CA VAL A 182 -3.42 10.41 13.05
C VAL A 182 -4.93 10.44 13.17
N MET A 183 -5.57 9.27 13.25
CA MET A 183 -7.02 9.18 13.35
C MET A 183 -7.45 9.01 14.79
N LYS A 184 -8.12 10.03 15.34
CA LYS A 184 -8.56 10.02 16.74
C LYS A 184 -9.66 8.98 16.95
N GLY A 185 -9.51 8.19 18.01
CA GLY A 185 -10.47 7.15 18.37
C GLY A 185 -10.37 5.89 17.54
N ALA A 186 -9.38 5.79 16.65
CA ALA A 186 -9.21 4.63 15.78
C ALA A 186 -8.16 3.68 16.34
N GLY A 187 -8.38 2.38 16.14
CA GLY A 187 -7.44 1.32 16.50
C GLY A 187 -6.52 0.96 15.34
N HIS A 188 -6.05 -0.29 15.35
CA HIS A 188 -5.08 -0.77 14.36
C HIS A 188 -5.59 -0.68 12.92
N PRO A 189 -6.79 -1.20 12.57
CA PRO A 189 -7.32 -1.00 11.22
C PRO A 189 -8.05 0.35 11.12
N CYS A 190 -7.29 1.43 11.27
CA CYS A 190 -7.86 2.78 11.39
C CYS A 190 -8.71 3.18 10.18
N TYR A 191 -8.40 2.65 8.98
CA TYR A 191 -9.19 2.92 7.77
C TYR A 191 -10.59 2.29 7.85
N LEU A 192 -10.77 1.24 8.63
CA LEU A 192 -12.10 0.65 8.88
C LEU A 192 -12.85 1.41 9.95
N ASP A 193 -12.14 1.90 10.96
CA ASP A 193 -12.74 2.64 12.07
C ASP A 193 -13.18 4.04 11.66
N LYS A 194 -12.42 4.68 10.78
CA LYS A 194 -12.65 6.06 10.34
C LYS A 194 -12.52 6.17 8.81
N PRO A 195 -13.43 5.54 8.06
CA PRO A 195 -13.28 5.47 6.60
C PRO A 195 -13.31 6.83 5.91
N ASP A 196 -14.10 7.78 6.39
CA ASP A 196 -14.18 9.10 5.76
C ASP A 196 -12.86 9.87 5.92
N GLU A 197 -12.27 9.82 7.11
CA GLU A 197 -10.97 10.46 7.35
C GLU A 197 -9.88 9.80 6.52
N TRP A 198 -9.94 8.48 6.39
CA TRP A 198 -9.01 7.73 5.56
C TRP A 198 -9.07 8.19 4.11
N HIS A 199 -10.27 8.18 3.53
CA HIS A 199 -10.42 8.54 2.12
C HIS A 199 -10.07 10.00 1.85
N THR A 200 -10.50 10.91 2.72
CA THR A 200 -10.19 12.33 2.57
C THR A 200 -8.68 12.58 2.64
N GLY A 201 -8.03 12.01 3.64
CA GLY A 201 -6.58 12.20 3.83
C GLY A 201 -5.77 11.58 2.72
N LEU A 202 -6.17 10.40 2.27
CA LEU A 202 -5.49 9.71 1.17
C LEU A 202 -5.59 10.51 -0.14
N LEU A 203 -6.80 10.92 -0.50
CA LEU A 203 -7.00 11.65 -1.76
C LEU A 203 -6.33 13.02 -1.74
N ASP A 204 -6.31 13.68 -0.60
CA ASP A 204 -5.59 14.94 -0.43
C ASP A 204 -4.08 14.76 -0.65
N PHE A 205 -3.51 13.71 -0.08
CA PHE A 205 -2.09 13.39 -0.27
C PHE A 205 -1.79 13.11 -1.74
N LEU A 206 -2.60 12.28 -2.39
CA LEU A 206 -2.38 11.90 -3.80
C LEU A 206 -2.50 13.12 -4.72
N GLY A 207 -3.44 14.01 -4.44
CA GLY A 207 -3.65 15.20 -5.26
C GLY A 207 -2.46 16.15 -5.26
N GLY A 208 -1.61 16.08 -4.24
CA GLY A 208 -0.39 16.89 -4.15
C GLY A 208 0.83 16.25 -4.81
N LEU A 209 0.73 15.02 -5.29
CA LEU A 209 1.85 14.34 -5.93
C LEU A 209 1.95 14.70 -7.41
N ALA A 210 3.19 14.86 -7.86
CA ALA A 210 3.45 15.21 -9.25
C ALA A 210 3.34 14.00 -10.19
#